data_80cc56fd2577646517eb2f5c57d9ee74
#
_entry.id   80cc56fd2577646517eb2f5c57d9ee74
#
_cell.length_a   1.000
_cell.length_b   1.000
_cell.length_c   1.000
_cell.angle_alpha   90.00
_cell.angle_beta   90.00
_cell.angle_gamma   90.00
#
_symmetry.space_group_name_H-M   'P 1'
#
loop_
_entity.id
_entity.type
_entity.pdbx_description
1 polymer ?
#
loop_
_entity_poly.entity_id
_entity_poly.type
_entity_poly.pdbx_seq_one_letter_code
_entity_poly.pdbx_strand_id
1 'polypeptide(L)'
;YILFILQIYYIEKLLEKGNKKYGIYLIIISLFMVNLHVAVWPFSFVLYLPYIAEYIISIIIKGKNDNFKLIINKNENTKILIFFMICCIFTGLITPLGMTPYTYLINTMRGTTTAWISEHSPIIMINNIDIICVLIVILGTLIFTKTRIRLSDLLMIGGLTILMLYSVRQKSMFVVIGLIVCNRIICDFYKIYNNKLDEILLEEIVKKWVIFTIILCFISVDFCLMFEKRKDQLIDSEKYPVEMSEYILEYFKNTNFSNTCVYRFKSRFIFTRV
;
A
#
# COMPACT_ATOMS: atom_id res chain seq x y z
N TYR A 1 -4.27 -2.84 -4.16
CA TYR A 1 -4.46 -2.40 -2.76
C TYR A 1 -5.38 -3.33 -1.98
N ILE A 2 -6.49 -3.82 -2.55
CA ILE A 2 -7.42 -4.76 -1.87
C ILE A 2 -6.67 -5.97 -1.31
N LEU A 3 -5.72 -6.54 -2.05
CA LEU A 3 -4.92 -7.68 -1.60
C LEU A 3 -4.05 -7.36 -0.37
N PHE A 4 -3.53 -6.13 -0.25
CA PHE A 4 -2.81 -5.69 0.96
C PHE A 4 -3.72 -5.59 2.18
N ILE A 5 -4.94 -5.06 2.01
CA ILE A 5 -5.93 -4.99 3.09
C ILE A 5 -6.29 -6.40 3.56
N LEU A 6 -6.59 -7.30 2.62
CA LEU A 6 -6.88 -8.70 2.92
C LEU A 6 -5.69 -9.40 3.60
N GLN A 7 -4.48 -9.10 3.16
CA GLN A 7 -3.27 -9.65 3.77
C GLN A 7 -3.15 -9.23 5.26
N ILE A 8 -3.30 -7.94 5.56
CA ILE A 8 -3.27 -7.46 6.96
C ILE A 8 -4.40 -8.12 7.78
N TYR A 9 -5.60 -8.19 7.23
CA TYR A 9 -6.72 -8.83 7.89
C TYR A 9 -6.42 -10.29 8.25
N TYR A 10 -5.86 -11.08 7.32
CA TYR A 10 -5.55 -12.48 7.58
C TYR A 10 -4.31 -12.66 8.47
N ILE A 11 -3.32 -11.76 8.41
CA ILE A 11 -2.21 -11.73 9.38
C ILE A 11 -2.78 -11.58 10.80
N GLU A 12 -3.66 -10.62 11.02
CA GLU A 12 -4.23 -10.39 12.34
C GLU A 12 -5.12 -11.53 12.79
N LYS A 13 -5.94 -12.11 11.90
CA LYS A 13 -6.75 -13.29 12.22
C LYS A 13 -5.89 -14.52 12.54
N LEU A 14 -4.75 -14.67 11.89
CA LEU A 14 -3.80 -15.73 12.21
C LEU A 14 -3.18 -15.52 13.61
N LEU A 15 -2.79 -14.28 13.89
CA LEU A 15 -2.23 -13.93 15.20
C LEU A 15 -3.25 -14.04 16.34
N GLU A 16 -4.49 -13.64 16.10
CA GLU A 16 -5.58 -13.69 17.08
C GLU A 16 -5.98 -15.14 17.41
N LYS A 17 -6.20 -15.95 16.37
CA LYS A 17 -6.82 -17.29 16.52
C LYS A 17 -5.84 -18.46 16.46
N GLY A 18 -4.63 -18.25 15.95
CA GLY A 18 -3.65 -19.32 15.73
C GLY A 18 -4.04 -20.37 14.69
N ASN A 19 -5.14 -20.15 13.94
CA ASN A 19 -5.68 -21.13 13.00
C ASN A 19 -4.94 -21.06 11.66
N LYS A 20 -4.30 -22.17 11.29
CA LYS A 20 -3.51 -22.34 10.06
C LYS A 20 -4.28 -22.03 8.77
N LYS A 21 -5.62 -22.12 8.79
CA LYS A 21 -6.49 -21.75 7.67
C LYS A 21 -6.22 -20.33 7.17
N TYR A 22 -5.99 -19.39 8.08
CA TYR A 22 -5.67 -18.01 7.70
C TYR A 22 -4.30 -17.88 7.04
N GLY A 23 -3.33 -18.73 7.43
CA GLY A 23 -2.05 -18.83 6.75
C GLY A 23 -2.15 -19.31 5.31
N ILE A 24 -3.07 -20.26 5.02
CA ILE A 24 -3.34 -20.71 3.65
C ILE A 24 -3.89 -19.55 2.81
N TYR A 25 -4.77 -18.73 3.35
CA TYR A 25 -5.27 -17.54 2.63
C TYR A 25 -4.15 -16.54 2.31
N LEU A 26 -3.14 -16.40 3.20
CA LEU A 26 -1.96 -15.56 2.93
C LEU A 26 -1.15 -16.10 1.74
N ILE A 27 -0.98 -17.42 1.62
CA ILE A 27 -0.32 -18.04 0.46
C ILE A 27 -1.11 -17.77 -0.82
N ILE A 28 -2.43 -17.92 -0.79
CA ILE A 28 -3.30 -17.65 -1.95
C ILE A 28 -3.18 -16.18 -2.37
N ILE A 29 -3.23 -15.24 -1.42
CA ILE A 29 -3.06 -13.81 -1.70
C ILE A 29 -1.70 -13.53 -2.32
N SER A 30 -0.62 -14.11 -1.78
CA SER A 30 0.74 -13.97 -2.31
C SER A 30 0.84 -14.50 -3.73
N LEU A 31 0.20 -15.64 -4.03
CA LEU A 31 0.15 -16.22 -5.37
C LEU A 31 -0.57 -15.30 -6.36
N PHE A 32 -1.70 -14.69 -5.95
CA PHE A 32 -2.36 -13.70 -6.77
C PHE A 32 -1.49 -12.45 -6.98
N MET A 33 -0.85 -11.94 -5.92
CA MET A 33 0.02 -10.75 -6.04
C MET A 33 1.16 -10.95 -7.02
N VAL A 34 1.87 -12.08 -6.96
CA VAL A 34 3.03 -12.32 -7.83
C VAL A 34 2.62 -12.48 -9.30
N ASN A 35 1.44 -13.04 -9.57
CA ASN A 35 0.96 -13.26 -10.94
C ASN A 35 0.24 -12.04 -11.53
N LEU A 36 -0.40 -11.20 -10.69
CA LEU A 36 -1.07 -9.99 -11.16
C LEU A 36 -0.10 -8.81 -11.30
N HIS A 37 0.85 -8.66 -10.36
CA HIS A 37 1.76 -7.51 -10.36
C HIS A 37 3.07 -7.83 -9.62
N VAL A 38 4.02 -8.39 -10.35
CA VAL A 38 5.32 -8.82 -9.81
C VAL A 38 6.08 -7.72 -9.07
N ALA A 39 5.97 -6.45 -9.53
CA ALA A 39 6.64 -5.32 -8.92
C ALA A 39 6.15 -5.00 -7.48
N VAL A 40 4.90 -5.33 -7.18
CA VAL A 40 4.24 -5.03 -5.90
C VAL A 40 4.41 -6.19 -4.90
N TRP A 41 4.61 -7.41 -5.41
CA TRP A 41 4.74 -8.61 -4.58
C TRP A 41 5.84 -8.52 -3.49
N PRO A 42 7.07 -7.99 -3.73
CA PRO A 42 8.08 -7.86 -2.68
C PRO A 42 7.65 -6.95 -1.53
N PHE A 43 6.85 -5.90 -1.81
CA PHE A 43 6.35 -4.98 -0.79
C PHE A 43 5.32 -5.65 0.16
N SER A 44 4.69 -6.76 -0.27
CA SER A 44 3.82 -7.54 0.61
C SER A 44 4.55 -8.06 1.83
N PHE A 45 5.86 -8.39 1.72
CA PHE A 45 6.66 -8.89 2.84
C PHE A 45 6.96 -7.82 3.87
N VAL A 46 6.99 -6.55 3.50
CA VAL A 46 7.17 -5.43 4.43
C VAL A 46 6.07 -5.42 5.50
N LEU A 47 4.85 -5.87 5.16
CA LEU A 47 3.72 -5.91 6.08
C LEU A 47 3.83 -6.96 7.19
N TYR A 48 4.66 -7.97 7.03
CA TYR A 48 4.94 -8.98 8.07
C TYR A 48 5.93 -8.45 9.11
N LEU A 49 6.87 -7.59 8.68
CA LEU A 49 8.00 -7.15 9.50
C LEU A 49 7.59 -6.49 10.83
N PRO A 50 6.58 -5.60 10.89
CA PRO A 50 6.15 -4.99 12.15
C PRO A 50 5.71 -6.00 13.20
N TYR A 51 4.98 -7.04 12.81
CA TYR A 51 4.50 -8.07 13.73
C TYR A 51 5.63 -9.00 14.21
N ILE A 52 6.57 -9.30 13.32
CA ILE A 52 7.77 -10.10 13.65
C ILE A 52 8.69 -9.30 14.57
N ALA A 53 8.89 -8.01 14.30
CA ALA A 53 9.71 -7.13 15.12
C ALA A 53 9.10 -6.96 16.52
N GLU A 54 7.78 -6.78 16.64
CA GLU A 54 7.09 -6.74 17.93
C GLU A 54 7.32 -8.02 18.74
N TYR A 55 7.23 -9.19 18.10
CA TYR A 55 7.50 -10.47 18.75
C TYR A 55 8.95 -10.58 19.23
N ILE A 56 9.94 -10.22 18.40
CA ILE A 56 11.36 -10.26 18.77
C ILE A 56 11.63 -9.31 19.96
N ILE A 57 11.12 -8.09 19.87
CA ILE A 57 11.27 -7.09 20.93
C ILE A 57 10.61 -7.57 22.23
N SER A 58 9.45 -8.21 22.15
CA SER A 58 8.75 -8.77 23.32
C SER A 58 9.54 -9.87 24.03
N ILE A 59 10.39 -10.60 23.32
CA ILE A 59 11.28 -11.61 23.90
C ILE A 59 12.46 -10.94 24.62
N ILE A 60 13.00 -9.86 24.04
CA ILE A 60 14.15 -9.15 24.58
C ILE A 60 13.76 -8.38 25.85
N ILE A 61 12.62 -7.69 25.81
CA ILE A 61 12.10 -6.92 26.94
C ILE A 61 11.33 -7.85 27.88
N LYS A 62 12.05 -8.53 28.75
CA LYS A 62 11.47 -9.37 29.83
C LYS A 62 10.87 -8.50 30.94
N GLY A 63 9.80 -7.77 30.69
CA GLY A 63 9.18 -6.96 31.73
C GLY A 63 7.98 -6.20 31.20
N LYS A 64 6.91 -6.24 32.00
CA LYS A 64 5.70 -5.48 31.79
C LYS A 64 6.02 -4.01 32.05
N ASN A 65 6.31 -3.25 31.01
CA ASN A 65 6.49 -1.81 31.11
C ASN A 65 5.13 -1.14 31.07
N ASP A 66 4.42 -1.14 32.22
CA ASP A 66 3.10 -0.52 32.36
C ASP A 66 3.16 1.03 32.27
N ASN A 67 4.34 1.60 32.23
CA ASN A 67 4.55 3.06 32.23
C ASN A 67 4.65 3.68 30.83
N PHE A 68 4.67 2.90 29.77
CA PHE A 68 4.78 3.43 28.41
C PHE A 68 3.42 3.37 27.70
N LYS A 69 3.15 4.38 26.86
CA LYS A 69 2.01 4.41 25.93
C LYS A 69 2.09 3.32 24.85
N LEU A 70 3.13 2.51 24.87
CA LEU A 70 3.41 1.48 23.88
C LEU A 70 2.99 0.12 24.43
N ILE A 71 2.10 -0.57 23.72
CA ILE A 71 1.68 -1.93 24.02
C ILE A 71 2.57 -2.89 23.24
N ILE A 72 3.29 -3.76 23.93
CA ILE A 72 4.11 -4.81 23.33
C ILE A 72 3.48 -6.15 23.69
N ASN A 73 2.97 -6.84 22.67
CA ASN A 73 2.31 -8.12 22.86
C ASN A 73 3.22 -9.28 22.43
N LYS A 74 3.52 -10.20 23.37
CA LYS A 74 4.17 -11.46 23.01
C LYS A 74 3.12 -12.42 22.46
N ASN A 75 3.08 -12.59 21.15
CA ASN A 75 2.15 -13.48 20.49
C ASN A 75 2.88 -14.71 19.95
N GLU A 76 2.66 -15.87 20.56
CA GLU A 76 3.31 -17.14 20.14
C GLU A 76 2.89 -17.59 18.72
N ASN A 77 1.73 -17.15 18.25
CA ASN A 77 1.27 -17.43 16.88
C ASN A 77 2.15 -16.75 15.81
N THR A 78 3.00 -15.79 16.20
CA THR A 78 3.96 -15.16 15.28
C THR A 78 4.95 -16.18 14.69
N LYS A 79 5.24 -17.28 15.38
CA LYS A 79 6.05 -18.38 14.84
C LYS A 79 5.35 -19.01 13.63
N ILE A 80 4.04 -19.19 13.72
CA ILE A 80 3.22 -19.71 12.62
C ILE A 80 3.19 -18.70 11.47
N LEU A 81 3.09 -17.40 11.79
CA LEU A 81 3.14 -16.33 10.79
C LEU A 81 4.47 -16.33 10.00
N ILE A 82 5.61 -16.49 10.69
CA ILE A 82 6.92 -16.58 10.05
C ILE A 82 6.98 -17.79 9.11
N PHE A 83 6.46 -18.95 9.53
CA PHE A 83 6.38 -20.13 8.67
C PHE A 83 5.59 -19.83 7.38
N PHE A 84 4.40 -19.24 7.50
CA PHE A 84 3.58 -18.89 6.32
C PHE A 84 4.22 -17.79 5.47
N MET A 85 4.92 -16.82 6.05
CA MET A 85 5.70 -15.83 5.30
C MET A 85 6.78 -16.52 4.43
N ILE A 86 7.48 -17.49 4.98
CA ILE A 86 8.47 -18.28 4.21
C ILE A 86 7.76 -19.03 3.07
N CYS A 87 6.62 -19.66 3.33
CA CYS A 87 5.82 -20.29 2.26
C CYS A 87 5.40 -19.29 1.17
N CYS A 88 5.05 -18.05 1.55
CA CYS A 88 4.72 -16.98 0.60
C CYS A 88 5.92 -16.60 -0.29
N ILE A 89 7.17 -16.68 0.21
CA ILE A 89 8.35 -16.44 -0.62
C ILE A 89 8.42 -17.47 -1.75
N PHE A 90 8.09 -18.72 -1.49
CA PHE A 90 8.10 -19.78 -2.52
C PHE A 90 7.01 -19.61 -3.59
N THR A 91 5.96 -18.81 -3.35
CA THR A 91 4.96 -18.51 -4.39
C THR A 91 5.56 -17.79 -5.60
N GLY A 92 6.68 -17.09 -5.41
CA GLY A 92 7.42 -16.45 -6.50
C GLY A 92 7.99 -17.43 -7.54
N LEU A 93 8.09 -18.73 -7.22
CA LEU A 93 8.47 -19.78 -8.17
C LEU A 93 7.27 -20.26 -9.00
N ILE A 94 6.04 -19.98 -8.57
CA ILE A 94 4.79 -20.42 -9.21
C ILE A 94 4.26 -19.29 -10.11
N THR A 95 5.10 -18.86 -11.05
CA THR A 95 4.78 -17.82 -12.01
C THR A 95 5.43 -18.13 -13.35
N PRO A 96 4.78 -17.76 -14.48
CA PRO A 96 5.40 -17.93 -15.79
C PRO A 96 6.63 -17.03 -16.02
N LEU A 97 6.90 -16.09 -15.10
CA LEU A 97 8.02 -15.15 -15.18
C LEU A 97 9.35 -15.71 -14.66
N GLY A 98 9.39 -16.99 -14.23
CA GLY A 98 10.59 -17.65 -13.69
C GLY A 98 11.16 -16.92 -12.47
N MET A 99 12.44 -16.56 -12.51
CA MET A 99 13.12 -15.88 -11.39
C MET A 99 12.89 -14.36 -11.31
N THR A 100 12.12 -13.81 -12.23
CA THR A 100 11.85 -12.34 -12.28
C THR A 100 11.31 -11.78 -10.96
N PRO A 101 10.39 -12.43 -10.22
CA PRO A 101 9.87 -11.88 -8.95
C PRO A 101 10.98 -11.55 -7.94
N TYR A 102 12.04 -12.32 -7.91
CA TYR A 102 13.15 -12.14 -6.96
C TYR A 102 14.17 -11.11 -7.44
N THR A 103 14.39 -11.01 -8.74
CA THR A 103 15.41 -10.13 -9.32
C THR A 103 14.85 -8.79 -9.74
N TYR A 104 13.52 -8.67 -9.88
CA TYR A 104 12.86 -7.46 -10.39
C TYR A 104 13.26 -6.21 -9.62
N LEU A 105 13.14 -6.24 -8.29
CA LEU A 105 13.44 -5.08 -7.45
C LEU A 105 14.91 -4.65 -7.59
N ILE A 106 15.83 -5.62 -7.56
CA ILE A 106 17.27 -5.38 -7.68
C ILE A 106 17.59 -4.79 -9.05
N ASN A 107 17.05 -5.38 -10.11
CA ASN A 107 17.27 -4.93 -11.49
C ASN A 107 16.69 -3.54 -11.73
N THR A 108 15.50 -3.25 -11.16
CA THR A 108 14.87 -1.94 -11.24
C THR A 108 15.67 -0.87 -10.51
N MET A 109 16.20 -1.17 -9.31
CA MET A 109 17.01 -0.22 -8.54
C MET A 109 18.40 0.03 -9.16
N ARG A 110 18.96 -0.94 -9.88
CA ARG A 110 20.23 -0.80 -10.60
C ARG A 110 20.09 -0.11 -11.94
N GLY A 111 18.87 -0.08 -12.50
CA GLY A 111 18.60 0.53 -13.80
C GLY A 111 18.58 2.05 -13.74
N THR A 112 19.14 2.70 -14.74
CA THR A 112 19.09 4.17 -14.90
C THR A 112 17.71 4.70 -15.25
N THR A 113 16.82 3.82 -15.72
CA THR A 113 15.44 4.17 -16.12
C THR A 113 14.58 4.67 -14.96
N THR A 114 14.86 4.24 -13.72
CA THR A 114 14.11 4.70 -12.53
C THR A 114 14.30 6.18 -12.25
N ALA A 115 15.44 6.76 -12.61
CA ALA A 115 15.72 8.18 -12.44
C ALA A 115 14.80 9.09 -13.31
N TRP A 116 14.26 8.54 -14.38
CA TRP A 116 13.41 9.27 -15.35
C TRP A 116 11.91 9.07 -15.09
N ILE A 117 11.55 8.20 -14.14
CA ILE A 117 10.16 7.92 -13.79
C ILE A 117 9.78 8.80 -12.59
N SER A 118 8.92 9.78 -12.80
CA SER A 118 8.48 10.72 -11.74
C SER A 118 7.86 10.04 -10.51
N GLU A 119 7.26 8.87 -10.68
CA GLU A 119 6.68 8.08 -9.59
C GLU A 119 7.72 7.53 -8.60
N HIS A 120 8.97 7.36 -9.04
CA HIS A 120 10.08 6.89 -8.21
C HIS A 120 10.82 8.02 -7.49
N SER A 121 10.49 9.28 -7.80
CA SER A 121 11.08 10.43 -7.12
C SER A 121 10.65 10.49 -5.65
N PRO A 122 11.51 11.04 -4.76
CA PRO A 122 11.12 11.33 -3.39
C PRO A 122 9.91 12.25 -3.33
N ILE A 123 9.07 12.09 -2.30
CA ILE A 123 7.89 12.93 -2.14
C ILE A 123 8.30 14.35 -1.73
N ILE A 124 7.72 15.34 -2.40
CA ILE A 124 7.88 16.74 -2.00
C ILE A 124 6.78 17.06 -1.00
N MET A 125 7.15 17.23 0.26
CA MET A 125 6.21 17.39 1.39
C MET A 125 5.31 18.62 1.23
N ILE A 126 5.83 19.72 0.70
CA ILE A 126 5.04 20.96 0.53
C ILE A 126 3.85 20.77 -0.43
N ASN A 127 3.96 19.84 -1.38
CA ASN A 127 2.89 19.52 -2.32
C ASN A 127 1.92 18.46 -1.77
N ASN A 128 2.16 17.94 -0.55
CA ASN A 128 1.41 16.86 0.08
C ASN A 128 1.05 17.22 1.53
N ILE A 129 0.45 18.40 1.70
CA ILE A 129 0.06 18.94 3.01
C ILE A 129 -0.94 18.01 3.71
N ASP A 130 -1.78 17.30 2.97
CA ASP A 130 -2.70 16.27 3.43
C ASP A 130 -1.99 15.23 4.32
N ILE A 131 -0.86 14.73 3.87
CA ILE A 131 -0.05 13.74 4.60
C ILE A 131 0.55 14.35 5.87
N ILE A 132 1.08 15.57 5.76
CA ILE A 132 1.65 16.27 6.92
C ILE A 132 0.58 16.45 7.99
N CYS A 133 -0.62 16.89 7.63
CA CYS A 133 -1.74 17.02 8.57
C CYS A 133 -2.08 15.69 9.25
N VAL A 134 -2.17 14.59 8.50
CA VAL A 134 -2.45 13.26 9.06
C VAL A 134 -1.36 12.85 10.04
N LEU A 135 -0.09 13.00 9.70
CA LEU A 135 1.03 12.66 10.58
C LEU A 135 1.03 13.53 11.86
N ILE A 136 0.76 14.84 11.74
CA ILE A 136 0.65 15.73 12.90
C ILE A 136 -0.50 15.32 13.81
N VAL A 137 -1.66 14.96 13.26
CA VAL A 137 -2.81 14.50 14.05
C VAL A 137 -2.49 13.20 14.79
N ILE A 138 -1.86 12.24 14.12
CA ILE A 138 -1.44 10.97 14.74
C ILE A 138 -0.45 11.23 15.88
N LEU A 139 0.63 11.99 15.60
CA LEU A 139 1.65 12.31 16.60
C LEU A 139 1.07 13.12 17.75
N GLY A 140 0.24 14.12 17.44
CA GLY A 140 -0.44 14.93 18.45
C GLY A 140 -1.32 14.06 19.36
N THR A 141 -2.12 13.16 18.77
CA THR A 141 -2.94 12.22 19.54
C THR A 141 -2.08 11.36 20.47
N LEU A 142 -0.97 10.80 19.97
CA LEU A 142 -0.09 9.96 20.76
C LEU A 142 0.66 10.74 21.86
N ILE A 143 1.06 11.99 21.60
CA ILE A 143 1.84 12.80 22.55
C ILE A 143 0.93 13.39 23.65
N PHE A 144 -0.17 14.02 23.26
CA PHE A 144 -0.99 14.84 24.18
C PHE A 144 -2.13 14.07 24.83
N THR A 145 -2.46 12.84 24.37
CA THR A 145 -3.53 12.04 24.95
C THR A 145 -2.99 10.80 25.71
N LYS A 146 -3.86 10.12 26.45
CA LYS A 146 -3.54 8.85 27.12
C LYS A 146 -3.68 7.62 26.21
N THR A 147 -3.89 7.84 24.93
CA THR A 147 -4.07 6.76 23.95
C THR A 147 -2.82 5.88 23.85
N ARG A 148 -3.03 4.59 23.78
CA ARG A 148 -1.97 3.60 23.66
C ARG A 148 -1.91 3.09 22.22
N ILE A 149 -0.70 2.81 21.75
CA ILE A 149 -0.46 2.25 20.42
C ILE A 149 0.26 0.90 20.54
N ARG A 150 -0.10 -0.06 19.70
CA ARG A 150 0.65 -1.31 19.59
C ARG A 150 1.98 -1.04 18.89
N LEU A 151 3.04 -1.74 19.31
CA LEU A 151 4.35 -1.60 18.69
C LEU A 151 4.31 -1.94 17.20
N SER A 152 3.58 -3.00 16.81
CA SER A 152 3.38 -3.35 15.39
C SER A 152 2.72 -2.22 14.59
N ASP A 153 1.72 -1.54 15.14
CA ASP A 153 1.05 -0.41 14.47
C ASP A 153 1.99 0.79 14.32
N LEU A 154 2.78 1.10 15.35
CA LEU A 154 3.79 2.16 15.31
C LEU A 154 4.87 1.87 14.25
N LEU A 155 5.38 0.64 14.23
CA LEU A 155 6.36 0.21 13.23
C LEU A 155 5.77 0.17 11.80
N MET A 156 4.50 -0.18 11.66
CA MET A 156 3.79 -0.16 10.38
C MET A 156 3.71 1.26 9.83
N ILE A 157 3.21 2.22 10.62
CA ILE A 157 3.13 3.63 10.19
C ILE A 157 4.54 4.18 9.91
N GLY A 158 5.49 3.95 10.81
CA GLY A 158 6.87 4.44 10.66
C GLY A 158 7.54 3.91 9.40
N GLY A 159 7.45 2.60 9.17
CA GLY A 159 8.01 1.95 7.98
C GLY A 159 7.37 2.43 6.68
N LEU A 160 6.04 2.55 6.66
CA LEU A 160 5.32 3.07 5.50
C LEU A 160 5.61 4.56 5.26
N THR A 161 5.81 5.36 6.31
CA THR A 161 6.23 6.76 6.18
C THR A 161 7.60 6.85 5.52
N ILE A 162 8.57 6.04 5.95
CA ILE A 162 9.90 6.00 5.33
C ILE A 162 9.82 5.60 3.85
N LEU A 163 9.04 4.56 3.53
CA LEU A 163 8.86 4.13 2.14
C LEU A 163 8.20 5.22 1.28
N MET A 164 7.19 5.91 1.82
CA MET A 164 6.53 7.02 1.16
C MET A 164 7.48 8.20 0.91
N LEU A 165 8.31 8.56 1.89
CA LEU A 165 9.31 9.61 1.72
C LEU A 165 10.32 9.27 0.63
N TYR A 166 10.64 8.00 0.48
CA TYR A 166 11.58 7.52 -0.54
C TYR A 166 10.98 7.55 -1.95
N SER A 167 9.67 7.29 -2.10
CA SER A 167 9.01 7.22 -3.42
C SER A 167 7.55 7.63 -3.34
N VAL A 168 7.14 8.58 -4.21
CA VAL A 168 5.76 9.05 -4.38
C VAL A 168 4.79 7.88 -4.63
N ARG A 169 5.22 6.86 -5.34
CA ARG A 169 4.42 5.65 -5.62
C ARG A 169 3.92 4.97 -4.34
N GLN A 170 4.67 5.04 -3.24
CA GLN A 170 4.30 4.41 -1.98
C GLN A 170 3.28 5.23 -1.17
N LYS A 171 2.95 6.46 -1.59
CA LYS A 171 1.91 7.29 -0.97
C LYS A 171 0.58 6.54 -0.85
N SER A 172 0.16 5.86 -1.90
CA SER A 172 -1.10 5.12 -1.91
C SER A 172 -1.12 3.96 -0.91
N MET A 173 0.03 3.26 -0.76
CA MET A 173 0.16 2.19 0.22
C MET A 173 0.11 2.74 1.66
N PHE A 174 0.81 3.85 1.91
CA PHE A 174 0.75 4.56 3.19
C PHE A 174 -0.67 4.98 3.54
N VAL A 175 -1.42 5.59 2.61
CA VAL A 175 -2.80 6.03 2.86
C VAL A 175 -3.71 4.84 3.18
N VAL A 176 -3.71 3.80 2.36
CA VAL A 176 -4.62 2.66 2.52
C VAL A 176 -4.36 1.89 3.81
N ILE A 177 -3.10 1.63 4.13
CA ILE A 177 -2.73 0.85 5.33
C ILE A 177 -2.73 1.75 6.56
N GLY A 178 -2.27 2.99 6.41
CA GLY A 178 -2.28 3.98 7.48
C GLY A 178 -3.68 4.25 8.01
N LEU A 179 -4.71 4.27 7.15
CA LEU A 179 -6.11 4.40 7.57
C LEU A 179 -6.54 3.29 8.54
N ILE A 180 -6.07 2.05 8.37
CA ILE A 180 -6.39 0.94 9.28
C ILE A 180 -5.83 1.23 10.66
N VAL A 181 -4.58 1.67 10.73
CA VAL A 181 -3.92 1.99 12.01
C VAL A 181 -4.50 3.25 12.63
N CYS A 182 -4.77 4.29 11.84
CA CYS A 182 -5.43 5.51 12.30
C CYS A 182 -6.79 5.22 12.92
N ASN A 183 -7.60 4.37 12.28
CA ASN A 183 -8.90 3.97 12.81
C ASN A 183 -8.77 3.29 14.18
N ARG A 184 -7.75 2.47 14.40
CA ARG A 184 -7.49 1.85 15.72
C ARG A 184 -7.13 2.89 16.77
N ILE A 185 -6.25 3.83 16.44
CA ILE A 185 -5.86 4.92 17.35
C ILE A 185 -7.08 5.76 17.73
N ILE A 186 -7.93 6.10 16.75
CA ILE A 186 -9.17 6.85 16.97
C ILE A 186 -10.14 6.07 17.85
N CYS A 187 -10.32 4.77 17.60
CA CYS A 187 -11.18 3.93 18.44
C CYS A 187 -10.67 3.83 19.88
N ASP A 188 -9.36 3.70 20.08
CA ASP A 188 -8.78 3.65 21.43
C ASP A 188 -8.85 5.01 22.13
N PHE A 189 -8.62 6.11 21.41
CA PHE A 189 -8.84 7.46 21.90
C PHE A 189 -10.28 7.63 22.38
N TYR A 190 -11.24 7.24 21.55
CA TYR A 190 -12.66 7.34 21.84
C TYR A 190 -13.03 6.54 23.10
N LYS A 191 -12.60 5.29 23.20
CA LYS A 191 -12.85 4.44 24.39
C LYS A 191 -12.33 5.05 25.70
N ILE A 192 -11.20 5.77 25.66
CA ILE A 192 -10.59 6.36 26.85
C ILE A 192 -11.34 7.61 27.31
N TYR A 193 -11.81 8.42 26.37
CA TYR A 193 -12.37 9.74 26.68
C TYR A 193 -13.90 9.79 26.72
N ASN A 194 -14.61 8.75 26.30
CA ASN A 194 -16.04 8.83 26.02
C ASN A 194 -16.91 7.85 26.83
N ASN A 195 -16.60 7.64 28.10
CA ASN A 195 -17.37 6.76 29.01
C ASN A 195 -18.85 7.15 29.24
N LYS A 196 -19.33 8.29 28.70
CA LYS A 196 -20.71 8.76 28.86
C LYS A 196 -21.50 8.93 27.56
N LEU A 197 -20.84 8.86 26.40
CA LEU A 197 -21.44 9.01 25.09
C LEU A 197 -21.60 7.67 24.34
N ASP A 198 -21.23 6.57 25.01
CA ASP A 198 -20.94 5.29 24.34
C ASP A 198 -22.12 4.61 23.65
N GLU A 199 -23.36 4.79 24.13
CA GLU A 199 -24.47 4.03 23.54
C GLU A 199 -25.21 4.81 22.44
N ILE A 200 -25.40 6.12 22.59
CA ILE A 200 -26.29 6.88 21.70
C ILE A 200 -25.55 7.45 20.48
N LEU A 201 -24.34 7.95 20.67
CA LEU A 201 -23.59 8.60 19.57
C LEU A 201 -22.88 7.57 18.69
N LEU A 202 -22.42 6.45 19.22
CA LEU A 202 -21.79 5.36 18.45
C LEU A 202 -22.81 4.64 17.57
N GLU A 203 -24.02 4.36 18.05
CA GLU A 203 -25.09 3.79 17.22
C GLU A 203 -25.55 4.75 16.10
N GLU A 204 -25.55 6.05 16.33
CA GLU A 204 -25.92 7.04 15.29
C GLU A 204 -24.79 7.38 14.34
N ILE A 205 -23.54 7.50 14.78
CA ILE A 205 -22.38 7.80 13.92
C ILE A 205 -21.91 6.55 13.15
N VAL A 206 -22.04 5.36 13.75
CA VAL A 206 -21.73 4.07 13.13
C VAL A 206 -22.93 3.50 12.38
N LYS A 207 -24.09 4.20 12.37
CA LYS A 207 -25.19 3.82 11.48
C LYS A 207 -24.62 3.67 10.07
N LYS A 208 -24.68 2.42 9.59
CA LYS A 208 -24.18 2.00 8.26
C LYS A 208 -24.49 2.99 7.12
N TRP A 209 -25.53 3.79 7.30
CA TRP A 209 -25.99 4.82 6.36
C TRP A 209 -25.10 6.06 6.28
N VAL A 210 -24.55 6.54 7.40
CA VAL A 210 -23.66 7.72 7.40
C VAL A 210 -22.34 7.37 6.72
N ILE A 211 -21.76 6.20 7.06
CA ILE A 211 -20.55 5.71 6.42
C ILE A 211 -20.80 5.48 4.92
N PHE A 212 -21.93 4.85 4.58
CA PHE A 212 -22.32 4.63 3.18
C PHE A 212 -22.49 5.94 2.42
N THR A 213 -23.14 6.95 3.02
CA THR A 213 -23.35 8.26 2.42
C THR A 213 -22.02 8.99 2.21
N ILE A 214 -21.12 8.95 3.19
CA ILE A 214 -19.77 9.54 3.07
C ILE A 214 -18.97 8.86 1.95
N ILE A 215 -18.96 7.53 1.90
CA ILE A 215 -18.30 6.77 0.84
C ILE A 215 -18.91 7.10 -0.52
N LEU A 216 -20.23 7.17 -0.62
CA LEU A 216 -20.93 7.52 -1.85
C LEU A 216 -20.61 8.96 -2.30
N CYS A 217 -20.52 9.92 -1.37
CA CYS A 217 -20.09 11.29 -1.65
C CYS A 217 -18.65 11.33 -2.17
N PHE A 218 -17.72 10.60 -1.56
CA PHE A 218 -16.35 10.52 -2.05
C PHE A 218 -16.26 9.91 -3.44
N ILE A 219 -16.97 8.79 -3.68
CA ILE A 219 -17.03 8.15 -4.99
C ILE A 219 -17.65 9.08 -6.03
N SER A 220 -18.71 9.81 -5.69
CA SER A 220 -19.35 10.74 -6.62
C SER A 220 -18.48 11.95 -6.95
N VAL A 221 -17.74 12.48 -5.99
CA VAL A 221 -16.76 13.56 -6.21
C VAL A 221 -15.61 13.09 -7.09
N ASP A 222 -15.01 11.93 -6.78
CA ASP A 222 -13.97 11.34 -7.61
C ASP A 222 -14.47 11.03 -9.03
N PHE A 223 -15.70 10.55 -9.17
CA PHE A 223 -16.33 10.29 -10.46
C PHE A 223 -16.54 11.58 -11.24
N CYS A 224 -17.04 12.66 -10.61
CA CYS A 224 -17.20 13.96 -11.22
C CYS A 224 -15.86 14.56 -11.67
N LEU A 225 -14.83 14.48 -10.82
CA LEU A 225 -13.47 14.95 -11.14
C LEU A 225 -12.83 14.15 -12.29
N MET A 226 -13.07 12.84 -12.33
CA MET A 226 -12.64 11.99 -13.45
C MET A 226 -13.39 12.32 -14.74
N PHE A 227 -14.67 12.67 -14.67
CA PHE A 227 -15.46 13.04 -15.86
C PHE A 227 -15.02 14.40 -16.41
N GLU A 228 -14.71 15.35 -15.55
CA GLU A 228 -14.22 16.67 -15.95
C GLU A 228 -12.83 16.58 -16.61
N LYS A 229 -11.93 15.75 -16.08
CA LYS A 229 -10.64 15.45 -16.70
C LYS A 229 -10.72 14.66 -18.01
N ARG A 230 -11.78 13.88 -18.24
CA ARG A 230 -11.95 13.09 -19.48
C ARG A 230 -12.53 13.88 -20.66
N LYS A 231 -12.97 15.12 -20.44
CA LYS A 231 -13.33 16.02 -21.56
C LYS A 231 -12.10 16.47 -22.36
N ASP A 232 -10.94 16.40 -21.75
CA ASP A 232 -9.68 16.62 -22.44
C ASP A 232 -9.18 15.30 -23.03
N GLN A 233 -8.62 15.38 -24.21
CA GLN A 233 -8.20 14.27 -25.08
C GLN A 233 -7.68 13.04 -24.34
N LEU A 234 -8.01 11.83 -24.81
CA LEU A 234 -7.58 10.53 -24.27
C LEU A 234 -6.05 10.39 -24.11
N ILE A 235 -5.31 11.31 -24.71
CA ILE A 235 -3.85 11.40 -24.66
C ILE A 235 -3.50 12.86 -24.38
N ASP A 236 -2.82 13.11 -23.28
CA ASP A 236 -2.29 14.41 -22.92
C ASP A 236 -1.19 14.80 -23.96
N SER A 237 -1.57 15.63 -24.93
CA SER A 237 -0.67 16.05 -26.03
C SER A 237 0.54 16.85 -25.52
N GLU A 238 0.46 17.47 -24.33
CA GLU A 238 1.59 18.18 -23.73
C GLU A 238 2.63 17.20 -23.13
N LYS A 239 2.18 16.05 -22.66
CA LYS A 239 3.08 15.03 -22.08
C LYS A 239 3.58 14.00 -23.06
N TYR A 240 2.86 13.79 -24.15
CA TYR A 240 3.20 12.79 -25.14
C TYR A 240 3.29 13.45 -26.54
N PRO A 241 4.38 13.28 -27.26
CA PRO A 241 4.57 13.87 -28.59
C PRO A 241 3.70 13.16 -29.64
N VAL A 242 2.38 13.39 -29.56
CA VAL A 242 1.40 12.79 -30.48
C VAL A 242 1.65 13.22 -31.90
N GLU A 243 1.88 14.51 -32.13
CA GLU A 243 2.21 15.07 -33.44
C GLU A 243 3.48 14.45 -34.01
N MET A 244 4.50 14.22 -33.17
CA MET A 244 5.74 13.58 -33.61
C MET A 244 5.51 12.10 -33.98
N SER A 245 4.60 11.40 -33.29
CA SER A 245 4.24 10.02 -33.63
C SER A 245 3.44 9.94 -34.94
N GLU A 246 2.58 10.91 -35.22
CA GLU A 246 1.81 11.01 -36.48
C GLU A 246 2.74 11.37 -37.64
N TYR A 247 3.63 12.33 -37.45
CA TYR A 247 4.66 12.69 -38.44
C TYR A 247 5.56 11.50 -38.78
N ILE A 248 6.03 10.76 -37.81
CA ILE A 248 6.84 9.56 -38.01
C ILE A 248 6.04 8.49 -38.76
N LEU A 249 4.77 8.28 -38.44
CA LEU A 249 3.92 7.33 -39.14
C LEU A 249 3.66 7.73 -40.57
N GLU A 250 3.47 9.02 -40.87
CA GLU A 250 3.27 9.55 -42.20
C GLU A 250 4.57 9.47 -43.05
N TYR A 251 5.72 9.81 -42.44
CA TYR A 251 7.03 9.70 -43.09
C TYR A 251 7.35 8.24 -43.48
N PHE A 252 7.10 7.27 -42.59
CA PHE A 252 7.30 5.84 -42.89
C PHE A 252 6.28 5.28 -43.89
N LYS A 253 5.09 5.83 -43.95
CA LYS A 253 4.08 5.46 -44.94
C LYS A 253 4.46 5.91 -46.36
N ASN A 254 5.11 7.07 -46.46
CA ASN A 254 5.57 7.65 -47.73
C ASN A 254 6.91 7.10 -48.22
N THR A 255 7.74 6.53 -47.35
CA THR A 255 9.07 5.97 -47.66
C THR A 255 9.03 4.47 -47.73
N ASN A 256 8.31 3.78 -48.50
CA ASN A 256 8.30 2.32 -48.78
C ASN A 256 9.12 1.39 -47.84
N PHE A 257 9.32 1.80 -46.58
CA PHE A 257 9.90 0.97 -45.54
C PHE A 257 8.92 -0.15 -45.22
N SER A 258 9.39 -1.39 -45.31
CA SER A 258 8.59 -2.59 -45.11
C SER A 258 7.72 -2.48 -43.82
N ASN A 259 6.45 -2.79 -43.94
CA ASN A 259 5.45 -2.76 -42.87
C ASN A 259 5.89 -3.42 -41.57
N THR A 260 6.86 -4.30 -41.59
CA THR A 260 7.47 -5.00 -40.47
C THR A 260 8.16 -4.08 -39.44
N CYS A 261 8.76 -2.97 -39.89
CA CYS A 261 9.42 -2.00 -39.01
C CYS A 261 8.41 -1.15 -38.23
N VAL A 262 7.31 -0.74 -38.86
CA VAL A 262 6.27 0.07 -38.26
C VAL A 262 5.50 -0.75 -37.21
N TYR A 263 5.24 -2.04 -37.45
CA TYR A 263 4.63 -2.94 -36.49
C TYR A 263 5.52 -3.22 -35.27
N ARG A 264 6.83 -3.37 -35.45
CA ARG A 264 7.79 -3.52 -34.35
C ARG A 264 7.93 -2.24 -33.50
N PHE A 265 7.85 -1.07 -34.11
CA PHE A 265 7.88 0.19 -33.40
C PHE A 265 6.59 0.40 -32.59
N LYS A 266 5.43 0.12 -33.20
CA LYS A 266 4.12 0.20 -32.55
C LYS A 266 3.99 -0.79 -31.41
N SER A 267 4.47 -2.02 -31.56
CA SER A 267 4.45 -3.04 -30.50
C SER A 267 5.42 -2.72 -29.36
N ARG A 268 6.61 -2.16 -29.61
CA ARG A 268 7.55 -1.76 -28.56
C ARG A 268 7.04 -0.57 -27.74
N PHE A 269 6.38 0.41 -28.36
CA PHE A 269 5.84 1.57 -27.65
C PHE A 269 4.56 1.26 -26.87
N ILE A 270 3.77 0.28 -27.31
CA ILE A 270 2.56 -0.15 -26.60
C ILE A 270 2.89 -1.07 -25.41
N PHE A 271 3.93 -1.90 -25.51
CA PHE A 271 4.32 -2.83 -24.42
C PHE A 271 5.25 -2.23 -23.36
N THR A 272 5.79 -1.03 -23.54
CA THR A 272 6.51 -0.33 -22.47
C THR A 272 5.58 0.49 -21.58
N ARG A 273 4.24 0.31 -21.70
CA ARG A 273 3.20 0.96 -20.90
C ARG A 273 2.50 0.01 -19.93
N VAL A 274 3.20 -0.98 -19.39
CA VAL A 274 2.68 -1.77 -18.25
C VAL A 274 3.61 -1.61 -17.06
#